data_f7c8231e54d7432e76b7db2827f6b0ec
#
_entry.id   f7c8231e54d7432e76b7db2827f6b0ec
#
_cell.length_a   1.000
_cell.length_b   1.000
_cell.length_c   1.000
_cell.angle_alpha   90.00
_cell.angle_beta   90.00
_cell.angle_gamma   90.00
#
_symmetry.space_group_name_H-M   'P 1'
#
loop_
_entity.id
_entity.type
_entity.pdbx_description
1 polymer ?
#
loop_
_entity_poly.entity_id
_entity_poly.type
_entity_poly.pdbx_seq_one_letter_code
_entity_poly.pdbx_strand_id
1 'polypeptide(L)'
;PRDNEVAVRFALPVKGAAYDFGSKFGAAPEQAADLLRAVVQMGFTPSMCFHPGTQCNDPQAWVQYVHAAADILRTAEVSIKRLNIGGGFAVDRGFDAPDHRAVFAAVNAALAESFGVDAPLLLCEPGRAMVADAAVLATRIKGMRNDGRTVFLNDGIYGGLPDLRDMGLSGLVDVVGPEGALRQGAP
;
A
#
# COMPACT_ATOMS: atom_id res chain seq x y z
N PRO A 1 17.79 13.95 -26.65
CA PRO A 1 17.64 13.52 -25.27
C PRO A 1 16.30 12.80 -25.15
N ARG A 2 16.30 11.68 -24.50
CA ARG A 2 15.05 10.97 -24.23
C ARG A 2 14.47 11.60 -22.99
N ASP A 3 13.49 12.49 -23.13
CA ASP A 3 12.81 13.16 -22.01
C ASP A 3 11.95 12.20 -21.16
N ASN A 4 12.05 10.91 -21.39
CA ASN A 4 11.31 9.91 -20.65
C ASN A 4 11.96 9.63 -19.30
N GLU A 5 11.16 9.67 -18.27
CA GLU A 5 11.52 9.25 -16.92
C GLU A 5 11.33 7.74 -16.77
N VAL A 6 12.29 7.08 -16.16
CA VAL A 6 12.24 5.63 -15.86
C VAL A 6 12.37 5.43 -14.37
N ALA A 7 11.33 4.84 -13.78
CA ALA A 7 11.30 4.54 -12.35
C ALA A 7 11.86 3.15 -12.06
N VAL A 8 12.84 3.08 -11.18
CA VAL A 8 13.36 1.84 -10.63
C VAL A 8 12.58 1.51 -9.36
N ARG A 9 11.85 0.39 -9.37
CA ARG A 9 11.16 -0.11 -8.18
C ARG A 9 12.08 -1.00 -7.37
N PHE A 10 12.21 -0.72 -6.07
CA PHE A 10 12.90 -1.58 -5.12
C PHE A 10 11.98 -2.10 -4.02
N ALA A 11 12.39 -3.15 -3.34
CA ALA A 11 11.64 -3.78 -2.27
C ALA A 11 12.53 -4.05 -1.05
N LEU A 12 11.92 -3.92 0.13
CA LEU A 12 12.52 -4.26 1.42
C LEU A 12 11.59 -5.20 2.18
N PRO A 13 12.12 -6.08 3.03
CA PRO A 13 11.33 -6.92 3.92
C PRO A 13 10.86 -6.08 5.12
N VAL A 14 9.83 -5.25 4.92
CA VAL A 14 9.24 -4.42 5.99
C VAL A 14 8.03 -5.11 6.61
N LYS A 15 7.75 -4.76 7.88
CA LYS A 15 6.53 -5.18 8.59
C LYS A 15 5.48 -4.08 8.55
N GLY A 16 4.24 -4.40 8.93
CA GLY A 16 3.16 -3.42 9.08
C GLY A 16 2.08 -3.45 8.01
N ALA A 17 2.28 -4.20 6.92
CA ALA A 17 1.27 -4.42 5.89
C ALA A 17 0.52 -5.73 6.10
N ALA A 18 -0.77 -5.77 5.71
CA ALA A 18 -1.55 -7.00 5.72
C ALA A 18 -1.08 -7.99 4.65
N TYR A 19 -0.52 -7.48 3.54
CA TYR A 19 0.09 -8.29 2.49
C TYR A 19 1.29 -7.57 1.91
N ASP A 20 2.43 -8.28 1.81
CA ASP A 20 3.68 -7.80 1.23
C ASP A 20 3.83 -8.23 -0.23
N PHE A 21 4.19 -7.27 -1.09
CA PHE A 21 4.46 -7.51 -2.51
C PHE A 21 5.94 -7.72 -2.82
N GLY A 22 6.82 -7.64 -1.85
CA GLY A 22 8.28 -7.66 -2.04
C GLY A 22 8.80 -8.97 -2.63
N SER A 23 8.11 -10.10 -2.41
CA SER A 23 8.44 -11.38 -3.04
C SER A 23 8.17 -11.42 -4.55
N LYS A 24 7.36 -10.48 -5.07
CA LYS A 24 6.90 -10.48 -6.46
C LYS A 24 7.40 -9.28 -7.26
N PHE A 25 7.58 -8.13 -6.62
CA PHE A 25 7.89 -6.87 -7.28
C PHE A 25 8.98 -6.11 -6.56
N GLY A 26 9.87 -5.48 -7.34
CA GLY A 26 10.95 -4.65 -6.85
C GLY A 26 12.29 -5.37 -6.83
N ALA A 27 13.34 -4.63 -7.10
CA ALA A 27 14.72 -5.11 -7.04
C ALA A 27 15.25 -5.04 -5.60
N ALA A 28 16.22 -5.88 -5.25
CA ALA A 28 17.01 -5.69 -4.04
C ALA A 28 17.81 -4.37 -4.12
N PRO A 29 18.18 -3.76 -2.98
CA PRO A 29 18.86 -2.46 -2.95
C PRO A 29 20.08 -2.37 -3.88
N GLU A 30 20.95 -3.38 -3.86
CA GLU A 30 22.16 -3.41 -4.69
C GLU A 30 21.81 -3.45 -6.19
N GLN A 31 20.84 -4.28 -6.55
CA GLN A 31 20.36 -4.38 -7.92
C GLN A 31 19.65 -3.08 -8.36
N ALA A 32 18.95 -2.40 -7.46
CA ALA A 32 18.31 -1.12 -7.75
C ALA A 32 19.36 -0.04 -8.07
N ALA A 33 20.50 -0.03 -7.36
CA ALA A 33 21.60 0.87 -7.65
C ALA A 33 22.20 0.62 -9.06
N ASP A 34 22.37 -0.63 -9.44
CA ASP A 34 22.85 -0.98 -10.79
C ASP A 34 21.87 -0.58 -11.88
N LEU A 35 20.57 -0.78 -11.64
CA LEU A 35 19.50 -0.37 -12.56
C LEU A 35 19.46 1.16 -12.73
N LEU A 36 19.65 1.93 -11.66
CA LEU A 36 19.71 3.40 -11.75
C LEU A 36 20.89 3.87 -12.59
N ARG A 37 22.06 3.28 -12.43
CA ARG A 37 23.22 3.57 -13.29
C ARG A 37 22.92 3.26 -14.76
N ALA A 38 22.29 2.11 -15.01
CA ALA A 38 21.90 1.73 -16.38
C ALA A 38 20.90 2.71 -16.99
N VAL A 39 19.91 3.18 -16.24
CA VAL A 39 18.93 4.20 -16.69
C VAL A 39 19.66 5.47 -17.14
N VAL A 40 20.60 5.97 -16.33
CA VAL A 40 21.40 7.16 -16.66
C VAL A 40 22.27 6.91 -17.90
N GLN A 41 22.96 5.76 -17.98
CA GLN A 41 23.82 5.40 -19.12
C GLN A 41 23.02 5.32 -20.44
N MET A 42 21.76 4.90 -20.37
CA MET A 42 20.86 4.87 -21.53
C MET A 42 20.32 6.26 -21.93
N GLY A 43 20.63 7.32 -21.15
CA GLY A 43 20.20 8.70 -21.39
C GLY A 43 18.76 9.00 -20.95
N PHE A 44 18.18 8.19 -20.05
CA PHE A 44 16.88 8.45 -19.43
C PHE A 44 17.02 9.25 -18.14
N THR A 45 15.96 9.92 -17.73
CA THR A 45 15.87 10.55 -16.41
C THR A 45 15.50 9.50 -15.35
N PRO A 46 16.33 9.26 -14.33
CA PRO A 46 16.04 8.28 -13.30
C PRO A 46 15.03 8.79 -12.30
N SER A 47 14.18 7.91 -11.82
CA SER A 47 13.35 8.07 -10.63
C SER A 47 13.29 6.75 -9.86
N MET A 48 12.74 6.78 -8.66
CA MET A 48 12.58 5.59 -7.84
C MET A 48 11.16 5.43 -7.36
N CYS A 49 10.76 4.19 -7.14
CA CYS A 49 9.50 3.88 -6.47
C CYS A 49 9.61 2.67 -5.55
N PHE A 50 8.71 2.63 -4.58
CA PHE A 50 8.52 1.48 -3.70
C PHE A 50 7.04 1.33 -3.32
N HIS A 51 6.70 0.24 -2.63
CA HIS A 51 5.37 0.03 -2.10
C HIS A 51 5.49 -0.82 -0.82
N PRO A 52 5.14 -0.30 0.36
CA PRO A 52 5.37 -1.00 1.63
C PRO A 52 4.44 -2.20 1.87
N GLY A 53 3.49 -2.43 0.98
CA GLY A 53 2.47 -3.46 1.10
C GLY A 53 1.06 -2.87 1.25
N THR A 54 0.02 -3.70 1.14
CA THR A 54 -1.36 -3.20 1.26
C THR A 54 -1.80 -3.10 2.71
N GLN A 55 -2.70 -2.16 3.00
CA GLN A 55 -3.26 -1.94 4.35
C GLN A 55 -2.16 -1.77 5.40
N CYS A 56 -1.18 -0.92 5.11
CA CYS A 56 -0.05 -0.64 5.98
C CYS A 56 -0.40 0.50 6.95
N ASN A 57 -0.35 0.21 8.26
CA ASN A 57 -0.65 1.17 9.32
C ASN A 57 0.61 1.69 10.02
N ASP A 58 1.78 1.07 9.78
CA ASP A 58 3.03 1.44 10.44
C ASP A 58 3.79 2.51 9.65
N PRO A 59 3.88 3.77 10.13
CA PRO A 59 4.67 4.82 9.48
C PRO A 59 6.14 4.43 9.29
N GLN A 60 6.69 3.57 10.16
CA GLN A 60 8.09 3.14 10.09
C GLN A 60 8.39 2.31 8.83
N ALA A 61 7.39 1.67 8.24
CA ALA A 61 7.56 0.98 6.96
C ALA A 61 7.99 1.96 5.86
N TRP A 62 7.33 3.12 5.75
CA TRP A 62 7.74 4.17 4.80
C TRP A 62 9.08 4.80 5.15
N VAL A 63 9.33 5.07 6.44
CA VAL A 63 10.61 5.64 6.91
C VAL A 63 11.79 4.77 6.48
N GLN A 64 11.71 3.46 6.72
CA GLN A 64 12.75 2.52 6.30
C GLN A 64 13.00 2.56 4.78
N TYR A 65 11.94 2.63 3.99
CA TYR A 65 12.05 2.74 2.54
C TYR A 65 12.67 4.07 2.09
N VAL A 66 12.35 5.19 2.73
CA VAL A 66 12.94 6.51 2.41
C VAL A 66 14.44 6.50 2.70
N HIS A 67 14.86 5.99 3.86
CA HIS A 67 16.28 5.85 4.21
C HIS A 67 17.01 4.94 3.21
N ALA A 68 16.42 3.79 2.88
CA ALA A 68 17.01 2.89 1.90
C ALA A 68 17.09 3.50 0.49
N ALA A 69 16.11 4.31 0.09
CA ALA A 69 16.18 5.03 -1.18
C ALA A 69 17.40 5.97 -1.21
N ALA A 70 17.65 6.71 -0.13
CA ALA A 70 18.83 7.57 -0.03
C ALA A 70 20.14 6.77 -0.08
N ASP A 71 20.20 5.61 0.59
CA ASP A 71 21.37 4.74 0.56
C ASP A 71 21.65 4.16 -0.83
N ILE A 72 20.59 3.72 -1.52
CA ILE A 72 20.68 3.22 -2.90
C ILE A 72 21.19 4.32 -3.84
N LEU A 73 20.66 5.54 -3.74
CA LEU A 73 21.07 6.66 -4.57
C LEU A 73 22.54 7.07 -4.31
N ARG A 74 22.97 7.04 -3.06
CA ARG A 74 24.35 7.29 -2.66
C ARG A 74 25.29 6.22 -3.23
N THR A 75 24.89 4.95 -3.16
CA THR A 75 25.63 3.82 -3.73
C THR A 75 25.68 3.89 -5.27
N ALA A 76 24.60 4.32 -5.90
CA ALA A 76 24.52 4.48 -7.35
C ALA A 76 25.28 5.71 -7.86
N GLU A 77 25.55 6.71 -7.01
CA GLU A 77 26.06 8.03 -7.38
C GLU A 77 25.11 8.74 -8.38
N VAL A 78 23.80 8.57 -8.15
CA VAL A 78 22.74 9.09 -9.04
C VAL A 78 21.79 9.98 -8.23
N SER A 79 21.37 11.10 -8.83
CA SER A 79 20.30 11.95 -8.31
C SER A 79 18.99 11.68 -9.04
N ILE A 80 17.87 11.80 -8.33
CA ILE A 80 16.54 11.65 -8.88
C ILE A 80 15.70 12.91 -8.65
N LYS A 81 14.73 13.15 -9.54
CA LYS A 81 13.78 14.25 -9.37
C LYS A 81 12.55 13.84 -8.57
N ARG A 82 12.19 12.56 -8.61
CA ARG A 82 10.95 12.04 -8.00
C ARG A 82 11.20 10.74 -7.26
N LEU A 83 10.58 10.66 -6.07
CA LEU A 83 10.46 9.43 -5.29
C LEU A 83 8.99 9.13 -5.13
N ASN A 84 8.51 8.04 -5.72
CA ASN A 84 7.15 7.55 -5.55
C ASN A 84 7.12 6.57 -4.37
N ILE A 85 6.46 6.96 -3.30
CA ILE A 85 6.33 6.19 -2.07
C ILE A 85 5.23 5.12 -2.13
N GLY A 86 4.65 4.92 -3.31
CA GLY A 86 3.65 3.90 -3.58
C GLY A 86 2.30 4.16 -2.95
N GLY A 87 1.56 3.09 -2.82
CA GLY A 87 0.26 3.03 -2.16
C GLY A 87 0.33 2.29 -0.83
N GLY A 88 -0.71 1.50 -0.56
CA GLY A 88 -0.78 0.69 0.65
C GLY A 88 -1.33 1.42 1.86
N PHE A 89 -1.67 2.69 1.73
CA PHE A 89 -2.32 3.47 2.79
C PHE A 89 -3.59 2.76 3.25
N ALA A 90 -3.63 2.48 4.55
CA ALA A 90 -4.71 1.72 5.15
C ALA A 90 -6.03 2.50 5.16
N VAL A 91 -7.12 1.77 5.29
CA VAL A 91 -8.46 2.31 5.57
C VAL A 91 -8.99 1.69 6.84
N ASP A 92 -9.91 2.37 7.50
CA ASP A 92 -10.65 1.78 8.61
C ASP A 92 -11.45 0.56 8.10
N ARG A 93 -11.23 -0.57 8.75
CA ARG A 93 -11.95 -1.81 8.49
C ARG A 93 -12.80 -2.24 9.69
N GLY A 94 -13.10 -1.29 10.59
CA GLY A 94 -13.88 -1.51 11.79
C GLY A 94 -13.06 -2.02 12.98
N PHE A 95 -11.72 -1.98 12.91
CA PHE A 95 -10.81 -2.42 13.98
C PHE A 95 -9.90 -1.29 14.43
N ASP A 96 -9.16 -0.70 13.51
CA ASP A 96 -8.22 0.40 13.77
C ASP A 96 -8.34 1.47 12.69
N ALA A 97 -8.66 2.70 13.09
CA ALA A 97 -8.64 3.84 12.18
C ALA A 97 -7.18 4.24 11.86
N PRO A 98 -6.80 4.32 10.58
CA PRO A 98 -5.45 4.70 10.20
C PRO A 98 -5.17 6.18 10.49
N ASP A 99 -3.96 6.50 10.93
CA ASP A 99 -3.48 7.88 11.03
C ASP A 99 -2.56 8.24 9.84
N HIS A 100 -3.17 8.65 8.74
CA HIS A 100 -2.43 9.10 7.56
C HIS A 100 -1.58 10.35 7.83
N ARG A 101 -1.96 11.21 8.78
CA ARG A 101 -1.16 12.40 9.13
C ARG A 101 0.15 11.98 9.77
N ALA A 102 0.12 10.98 10.66
CA ALA A 102 1.34 10.42 11.25
C ALA A 102 2.25 9.80 10.17
N VAL A 103 1.67 9.07 9.20
CA VAL A 103 2.44 8.51 8.07
C VAL A 103 3.15 9.62 7.30
N PHE A 104 2.43 10.65 6.83
CA PHE A 104 3.04 11.73 6.06
C PHE A 104 4.00 12.59 6.87
N ALA A 105 3.75 12.80 8.15
CA ALA A 105 4.70 13.49 9.04
C ALA A 105 6.02 12.72 9.16
N ALA A 106 5.95 11.39 9.36
CA ALA A 106 7.12 10.53 9.43
C ALA A 106 7.90 10.47 8.10
N VAL A 107 7.19 10.38 6.97
CA VAL A 107 7.81 10.42 5.63
C VAL A 107 8.53 11.76 5.40
N ASN A 108 7.90 12.89 5.72
CA ASN A 108 8.52 14.19 5.55
C ASN A 108 9.76 14.38 6.44
N ALA A 109 9.71 13.88 7.68
CA ALA A 109 10.86 13.89 8.57
C ALA A 109 12.02 13.06 8.01
N ALA A 110 11.74 11.84 7.57
CA ALA A 110 12.74 10.95 6.97
C ALA A 110 13.35 11.53 5.67
N LEU A 111 12.55 12.22 4.86
CA LEU A 111 13.04 12.94 3.68
C LEU A 111 13.99 14.08 4.04
N ALA A 112 13.59 14.91 5.01
CA ALA A 112 14.42 16.02 5.46
C ALA A 112 15.77 15.53 6.04
N GLU A 113 15.72 14.43 6.80
CA GLU A 113 16.91 13.78 7.36
C GLU A 113 17.82 13.20 6.27
N SER A 114 17.25 12.51 5.28
CA SER A 114 18.01 11.77 4.27
C SER A 114 18.54 12.63 3.14
N PHE A 115 17.81 13.69 2.75
CA PHE A 115 18.07 14.46 1.54
C PHE A 115 18.27 15.96 1.79
N GLY A 116 17.82 16.48 2.93
CA GLY A 116 17.92 17.92 3.25
C GLY A 116 17.25 18.79 2.17
N VAL A 117 18.01 19.74 1.64
CA VAL A 117 17.53 20.68 0.61
C VAL A 117 17.37 20.05 -0.78
N ASP A 118 18.00 18.91 -1.02
CA ASP A 118 17.99 18.19 -2.28
C ASP A 118 16.90 17.10 -2.32
N ALA A 119 15.91 17.19 -1.44
CA ALA A 119 14.82 16.22 -1.36
C ALA A 119 14.07 16.11 -2.71
N PRO A 120 13.87 14.88 -3.23
CA PRO A 120 13.11 14.67 -4.45
C PRO A 120 11.62 15.02 -4.25
N LEU A 121 10.94 15.35 -5.33
CA LEU A 121 9.48 15.51 -5.33
C LEU A 121 8.83 14.18 -4.96
N LEU A 122 7.98 14.21 -3.92
CA LEU A 122 7.20 13.03 -3.54
C LEU A 122 5.99 12.82 -4.43
N LEU A 123 5.76 11.56 -4.78
CA LEU A 123 4.52 11.05 -5.35
C LEU A 123 3.98 9.93 -4.47
N CYS A 124 2.66 9.75 -4.44
CA CYS A 124 2.00 8.61 -3.81
C CYS A 124 0.85 8.10 -4.66
N GLU A 125 0.45 6.85 -4.43
CA GLU A 125 -0.60 6.14 -5.18
C GLU A 125 -1.68 5.58 -4.22
N PRO A 126 -2.46 6.43 -3.52
CA PRO A 126 -3.37 6.02 -2.46
C PRO A 126 -4.67 5.41 -3.01
N GLY A 127 -4.64 4.27 -3.68
CA GLY A 127 -5.82 3.66 -4.29
C GLY A 127 -6.98 3.45 -3.33
N ARG A 128 -6.88 2.47 -2.43
CA ARG A 128 -7.94 2.12 -1.47
C ARG A 128 -8.30 3.28 -0.56
N ALA A 129 -7.33 4.01 -0.05
CA ALA A 129 -7.55 5.13 0.87
C ALA A 129 -8.41 6.26 0.27
N MET A 130 -8.49 6.34 -1.05
CA MET A 130 -9.29 7.38 -1.74
C MET A 130 -10.73 6.96 -2.00
N VAL A 131 -11.05 5.66 -2.00
CA VAL A 131 -12.33 5.16 -2.52
C VAL A 131 -13.05 4.17 -1.59
N ALA A 132 -12.50 3.85 -0.44
CA ALA A 132 -13.08 2.82 0.43
C ALA A 132 -14.51 3.15 0.90
N ASP A 133 -14.82 4.43 1.08
CA ASP A 133 -16.13 4.91 1.55
C ASP A 133 -17.08 5.23 0.38
N ALA A 134 -16.66 5.01 -0.87
CA ALA A 134 -17.43 5.43 -2.04
C ALA A 134 -18.63 4.51 -2.35
N ALA A 135 -18.63 3.27 -1.83
CA ALA A 135 -19.67 2.30 -2.13
C ALA A 135 -19.88 1.29 -0.99
N VAL A 136 -21.06 0.69 -0.96
CA VAL A 136 -21.43 -0.41 -0.08
C VAL A 136 -21.77 -1.63 -0.93
N LEU A 137 -21.20 -2.78 -0.60
CA LEU A 137 -21.56 -4.05 -1.23
C LEU A 137 -22.69 -4.71 -0.45
N ALA A 138 -23.86 -4.86 -1.07
CA ALA A 138 -24.95 -5.63 -0.52
C ALA A 138 -24.97 -7.04 -1.11
N THR A 139 -24.90 -8.06 -0.25
CA THR A 139 -24.98 -9.47 -0.65
C THR A 139 -26.15 -10.17 0.04
N ARG A 140 -26.71 -11.18 -0.62
CA ARG A 140 -27.78 -11.98 -0.05
C ARG A 140 -27.22 -13.24 0.62
N ILE A 141 -27.70 -13.52 1.83
CA ILE A 141 -27.50 -14.81 2.48
C ILE A 141 -28.37 -15.86 1.75
N LYS A 142 -27.71 -16.84 1.13
CA LYS A 142 -28.37 -17.97 0.44
C LYS A 142 -28.68 -19.14 1.35
N GLY A 143 -27.90 -19.30 2.40
CA GLY A 143 -28.05 -20.39 3.36
C GLY A 143 -27.11 -20.24 4.54
N MET A 144 -27.39 -21.00 5.59
CA MET A 144 -26.60 -21.06 6.81
C MET A 144 -26.38 -22.51 7.25
N ARG A 145 -25.30 -22.79 7.94
CA ARG A 145 -24.98 -24.05 8.61
C ARG A 145 -24.46 -23.79 10.03
N ASN A 146 -24.39 -24.87 10.81
CA ASN A 146 -23.79 -24.84 12.15
C ASN A 146 -24.41 -23.78 13.05
N ASP A 147 -25.74 -23.75 13.13
CA ASP A 147 -26.52 -22.80 13.94
C ASP A 147 -26.17 -21.31 13.62
N GLY A 148 -25.95 -21.03 12.34
CA GLY A 148 -25.66 -19.67 11.86
C GLY A 148 -24.17 -19.29 11.84
N ARG A 149 -23.29 -20.16 12.28
CA ARG A 149 -21.84 -19.89 12.30
C ARG A 149 -21.18 -19.90 10.92
N THR A 150 -21.85 -20.50 9.93
CA THR A 150 -21.38 -20.52 8.55
C THR A 150 -22.47 -19.95 7.66
N VAL A 151 -22.13 -18.89 6.94
CA VAL A 151 -23.04 -18.16 6.06
C VAL A 151 -22.60 -18.34 4.61
N PHE A 152 -23.52 -18.67 3.73
CA PHE A 152 -23.30 -18.75 2.28
C PHE A 152 -23.92 -17.54 1.61
N LEU A 153 -23.08 -16.72 0.96
CA LEU A 153 -23.47 -15.53 0.25
C LEU A 153 -23.71 -15.82 -1.25
N ASN A 154 -24.40 -14.92 -1.93
CA ASN A 154 -24.54 -14.97 -3.40
C ASN A 154 -23.37 -14.30 -4.14
N ASP A 155 -22.39 -13.81 -3.42
CA ASP A 155 -21.15 -13.22 -3.92
C ASP A 155 -19.95 -13.78 -3.13
N GLY A 156 -18.73 -13.56 -3.63
CA GLY A 156 -17.53 -14.11 -3.01
C GLY A 156 -16.24 -13.56 -3.57
N ILE A 157 -15.15 -14.32 -3.36
CA ILE A 157 -13.79 -13.89 -3.72
C ILE A 157 -13.56 -13.69 -5.23
N TYR A 158 -14.41 -14.26 -6.07
CA TYR A 158 -14.37 -14.05 -7.52
C TYR A 158 -15.33 -12.95 -7.99
N GLY A 159 -15.95 -12.22 -7.06
CA GLY A 159 -16.87 -11.13 -7.30
C GLY A 159 -16.50 -9.89 -6.49
N GLY A 160 -17.44 -9.39 -5.71
CA GLY A 160 -17.28 -8.16 -4.92
C GLY A 160 -16.44 -8.30 -3.64
N LEU A 161 -15.99 -9.51 -3.28
CA LEU A 161 -15.20 -9.79 -2.07
C LEU A 161 -13.80 -10.35 -2.37
N PRO A 162 -13.03 -9.77 -3.32
CA PRO A 162 -11.74 -10.35 -3.73
C PRO A 162 -10.70 -10.33 -2.60
N ASP A 163 -10.76 -9.35 -1.74
CA ASP A 163 -9.81 -9.15 -0.63
C ASP A 163 -10.04 -10.10 0.56
N LEU A 164 -11.20 -10.78 0.60
CA LEU A 164 -11.58 -11.66 1.72
C LEU A 164 -10.56 -12.74 1.99
N ARG A 165 -9.93 -13.27 0.93
CA ARG A 165 -8.92 -14.32 1.04
C ARG A 165 -7.63 -13.83 1.73
N ASP A 166 -7.18 -12.63 1.38
CA ASP A 166 -5.85 -12.14 1.77
C ASP A 166 -5.90 -11.26 3.03
N MET A 167 -7.04 -10.61 3.28
CA MET A 167 -7.20 -9.66 4.38
C MET A 167 -8.31 -10.03 5.38
N GLY A 168 -9.04 -11.11 5.14
CA GLY A 168 -10.18 -11.48 5.98
C GLY A 168 -11.40 -10.54 5.86
N LEU A 169 -12.42 -10.80 6.65
CA LEU A 169 -13.63 -10.01 6.70
C LEU A 169 -13.36 -8.63 7.34
N SER A 170 -14.01 -7.59 6.81
CA SER A 170 -14.04 -6.28 7.46
C SER A 170 -14.95 -6.34 8.70
N GLY A 171 -14.60 -5.55 9.73
CA GLY A 171 -15.50 -5.30 10.87
C GLY A 171 -16.71 -4.41 10.53
N LEU A 172 -16.69 -3.78 9.34
CA LEU A 172 -17.78 -2.93 8.82
C LEU A 172 -18.80 -3.79 8.06
N VAL A 173 -19.49 -4.69 8.77
CA VAL A 173 -20.51 -5.58 8.21
C VAL A 173 -21.80 -5.45 8.98
N ASP A 174 -22.86 -5.05 8.27
CA ASP A 174 -24.21 -5.03 8.80
C ASP A 174 -25.03 -6.20 8.24
N VAL A 175 -25.79 -6.85 9.10
CA VAL A 175 -26.74 -7.89 8.70
C VAL A 175 -28.16 -7.34 8.78
N VAL A 176 -28.85 -7.29 7.65
CA VAL A 176 -30.23 -6.79 7.55
C VAL A 176 -31.19 -7.97 7.45
N GLY A 177 -32.14 -8.06 8.36
CA GLY A 177 -33.21 -9.07 8.34
C GLY A 177 -34.32 -8.73 7.34
N PRO A 178 -35.28 -9.66 7.10
CA PRO A 178 -36.41 -9.46 6.16
C PRO A 178 -37.30 -8.25 6.47
N GLU A 179 -37.33 -7.84 7.74
CA GLU A 179 -38.13 -6.70 8.20
C GLU A 179 -37.34 -5.38 8.25
N GLY A 180 -36.12 -5.36 7.68
CA GLY A 180 -35.25 -4.17 7.68
C GLY A 180 -34.58 -3.88 9.03
N ALA A 181 -34.76 -4.71 10.05
CA ALA A 181 -34.10 -4.54 11.32
C ALA A 181 -32.61 -4.89 11.19
N LEU A 182 -31.74 -3.91 11.47
CA LEU A 182 -30.30 -4.14 11.66
C LEU A 182 -30.15 -5.07 12.87
N ARG A 183 -29.62 -6.27 12.63
CA ARG A 183 -29.09 -7.09 13.72
C ARG A 183 -27.64 -6.67 13.91
N GLN A 184 -27.39 -5.87 14.92
CA GLN A 184 -26.07 -5.74 15.48
C GLN A 184 -25.71 -7.11 16.06
N GLY A 185 -25.02 -7.90 15.26
CA GLY A 185 -24.52 -9.19 15.65
C GLY A 185 -23.02 -9.11 15.76
N ALA A 186 -22.52 -9.36 16.96
CA ALA A 186 -21.13 -9.72 17.13
C ALA A 186 -20.79 -10.95 16.26
N PRO A 187 -19.54 -11.08 15.83
CA PRO A 187 -19.03 -12.22 15.08
C PRO A 187 -19.16 -13.52 15.81
#